data_2681e505b174c08ee7ae8996a4ffe6cc
#
_entry.id   2681e505b174c08ee7ae8996a4ffe6cc
#
_cell.length_a   1.000
_cell.length_b   1.000
_cell.length_c   1.000
_cell.angle_alpha   90.00
_cell.angle_beta   90.00
_cell.angle_gamma   90.00
#
_symmetry.space_group_name_H-M   'P 1'
#
loop_
_entity.id
_entity.type
_entity.pdbx_description
1 polymer ?
#
loop_
_entity_poly.entity_id
_entity_poly.type
_entity_poly.pdbx_seq_one_letter_code
_entity_poly.pdbx_strand_id
1 'polypeptide(L)'
;MHTALSLTLLALAAPALSMAGDRIEPAQLTVRQRVVVRVPRMDPPRAPIARPIEWREKKGPNCIPVAELGGAIVTARDRIDLVLRGGKRVRAEFDDDCPGLDFYRGFYLKPAADGMVCAKRDVVRSRSGAKCPVERFRKLVPKLRQP
;
A
#
# COMPACT_ATOMS: atom_id res chain seq x y z
N MET A 1 11.87 -0.53 -101.10
CA MET A 1 11.15 -1.73 -100.74
C MET A 1 11.86 -2.34 -99.48
N HIS A 2 11.52 -1.96 -98.33
CA HIS A 2 11.74 -2.70 -97.08
C HIS A 2 10.96 -1.98 -95.97
N THR A 3 9.84 -2.49 -95.65
CA THR A 3 9.00 -2.04 -94.58
C THR A 3 9.59 -2.49 -93.24
N ALA A 4 10.01 -1.55 -92.41
CA ALA A 4 10.44 -1.82 -91.04
C ALA A 4 9.22 -1.76 -90.10
N LEU A 5 8.92 -2.88 -89.49
CA LEU A 5 7.85 -3.06 -88.53
C LEU A 5 8.37 -2.68 -87.14
N SER A 6 7.90 -1.52 -86.62
CA SER A 6 8.23 -1.08 -85.28
C SER A 6 7.29 -1.77 -84.25
N LEU A 7 7.84 -2.66 -83.49
CA LEU A 7 7.14 -3.22 -82.29
C LEU A 7 7.29 -2.27 -81.10
N THR A 8 6.22 -1.60 -80.71
CA THR A 8 6.15 -0.82 -79.51
C THR A 8 5.80 -1.75 -78.34
N LEU A 9 6.79 -1.95 -77.48
CA LEU A 9 6.60 -2.70 -76.20
C LEU A 9 5.89 -1.81 -75.20
N LEU A 10 4.63 -2.12 -74.92
CA LEU A 10 3.86 -1.44 -73.85
C LEU A 10 4.26 -2.08 -72.51
N ALA A 11 5.06 -1.37 -71.69
CA ALA A 11 5.39 -1.78 -70.33
C ALA A 11 4.21 -1.50 -69.43
N LEU A 12 3.51 -2.54 -69.00
CA LEU A 12 2.53 -2.45 -67.89
C LEU A 12 3.26 -2.21 -66.56
N ALA A 13 3.23 -1.01 -66.08
CA ALA A 13 3.62 -0.70 -64.71
C ALA A 13 2.49 -1.11 -63.75
N ALA A 14 2.68 -2.24 -63.06
CA ALA A 14 1.81 -2.64 -61.95
C ALA A 14 2.11 -1.80 -60.71
N PRO A 15 1.14 -1.18 -60.06
CA PRO A 15 1.38 -0.53 -58.79
C PRO A 15 1.63 -1.60 -57.72
N ALA A 16 2.81 -1.60 -57.12
CA ALA A 16 3.11 -2.37 -55.92
C ALA A 16 2.28 -1.79 -54.76
N LEU A 17 1.19 -2.47 -54.40
CA LEU A 17 0.50 -2.21 -53.16
C LEU A 17 1.45 -2.59 -52.02
N SER A 18 2.13 -1.59 -51.44
CA SER A 18 2.81 -1.77 -50.15
C SER A 18 1.77 -1.99 -49.10
N MET A 19 1.52 -3.25 -48.72
CA MET A 19 0.82 -3.57 -47.48
C MET A 19 1.76 -3.15 -46.36
N ALA A 20 1.52 -1.94 -45.82
CA ALA A 20 2.03 -1.54 -44.52
C ALA A 20 1.37 -2.47 -43.51
N GLY A 21 2.07 -3.57 -43.19
CA GLY A 21 1.68 -4.43 -42.07
C GLY A 21 1.79 -3.59 -40.80
N ASP A 22 0.66 -3.16 -40.28
CA ASP A 22 0.56 -2.64 -38.90
C ASP A 22 1.16 -3.70 -37.99
N ARG A 23 2.41 -3.50 -37.59
CA ARG A 23 2.99 -4.24 -36.48
C ARG A 23 2.23 -3.82 -35.25
N ILE A 24 1.25 -4.63 -34.86
CA ILE A 24 0.62 -4.54 -33.54
C ILE A 24 1.72 -4.92 -32.54
N GLU A 25 2.40 -3.90 -32.04
CA GLU A 25 3.36 -4.05 -30.96
C GLU A 25 2.54 -4.34 -29.68
N PRO A 26 2.63 -5.55 -29.10
CA PRO A 26 1.89 -5.86 -27.89
C PRO A 26 2.39 -4.96 -26.76
N ALA A 27 1.64 -3.92 -26.45
CA ALA A 27 1.92 -3.09 -25.29
C ALA A 27 1.81 -3.97 -24.04
N GLN A 28 2.94 -4.34 -23.46
CA GLN A 28 2.97 -5.01 -22.17
C GLN A 28 2.48 -4.06 -21.09
N LEU A 29 1.19 -4.16 -20.75
CA LEU A 29 0.61 -3.45 -19.64
C LEU A 29 1.12 -4.09 -18.34
N THR A 30 2.23 -3.59 -17.80
CA THR A 30 2.72 -3.99 -16.50
C THR A 30 1.85 -3.34 -15.43
N VAL A 31 0.79 -4.00 -15.02
CA VAL A 31 -0.02 -3.58 -13.88
C VAL A 31 0.77 -3.85 -12.61
N ARG A 32 1.48 -2.84 -12.11
CA ARG A 32 2.03 -2.88 -10.76
C ARG A 32 0.88 -2.66 -9.79
N GLN A 33 0.26 -3.73 -9.37
CA GLN A 33 -0.75 -3.69 -8.32
C GLN A 33 -0.07 -3.25 -7.01
N ARG A 34 -0.21 -1.99 -6.66
CA ARG A 34 0.15 -1.49 -5.33
C ARG A 34 -0.99 -1.91 -4.41
N VAL A 35 -0.79 -2.99 -3.69
CA VAL A 35 -1.72 -3.35 -2.61
C VAL A 35 -1.56 -2.33 -1.49
N VAL A 36 -2.45 -1.36 -1.44
CA VAL A 36 -2.57 -0.44 -0.30
C VAL A 36 -3.56 -1.07 0.67
N VAL A 37 -3.05 -1.63 1.75
CA VAL A 37 -3.91 -2.14 2.82
C VAL A 37 -4.44 -0.94 3.60
N ARG A 38 -5.72 -0.64 3.42
CA ARG A 38 -6.42 0.34 4.22
C ARG A 38 -6.85 -0.35 5.51
N VAL A 39 -6.21 0.00 6.62
CA VAL A 39 -6.64 -0.48 7.94
C VAL A 39 -7.86 0.33 8.35
N PRO A 40 -9.04 -0.31 8.48
CA PRO A 40 -10.25 0.39 8.92
C PRO A 40 -10.06 0.89 10.34
N ARG A 41 -10.59 2.09 10.59
CA ARG A 41 -10.67 2.62 11.93
C ARG A 41 -11.77 1.89 12.68
N MET A 42 -11.44 1.31 13.80
CA MET A 42 -12.46 0.88 14.77
C MET A 42 -12.85 2.09 15.61
N ASP A 43 -14.04 2.63 15.38
CA ASP A 43 -14.66 3.48 16.38
C ASP A 43 -14.91 2.61 17.63
N PRO A 44 -14.58 3.12 18.82
CA PRO A 44 -14.89 2.36 20.02
C PRO A 44 -16.41 2.10 20.04
N PRO A 45 -16.83 0.87 20.30
CA PRO A 45 -18.26 0.58 20.40
C PRO A 45 -18.87 1.54 21.43
N ARG A 46 -19.98 2.17 21.08
CA ARG A 46 -20.81 2.95 22.02
C ARG A 46 -21.44 1.98 23.02
N ALA A 47 -20.62 1.35 23.83
CA ALA A 47 -21.09 0.54 24.93
C ALA A 47 -21.33 1.44 26.16
N PRO A 48 -22.33 1.15 26.99
CA PRO A 48 -22.62 1.93 28.18
C PRO A 48 -21.39 1.94 29.07
N ILE A 49 -20.90 3.16 29.33
CA ILE A 49 -19.84 3.57 30.26
C ILE A 49 -18.97 2.41 30.81
N ALA A 50 -18.38 1.63 29.91
CA ALA A 50 -17.32 0.72 30.32
C ALA A 50 -16.13 1.59 30.74
N ARG A 51 -15.67 1.41 31.98
CA ARG A 51 -14.50 2.12 32.47
C ARG A 51 -13.37 1.97 31.48
N PRO A 52 -12.63 3.04 31.12
CA PRO A 52 -11.56 2.96 30.15
C PRO A 52 -10.55 1.91 30.59
N ILE A 53 -10.21 1.01 29.66
CA ILE A 53 -9.20 -0.01 29.92
C ILE A 53 -7.84 0.69 29.96
N GLU A 54 -7.17 0.61 31.12
CA GLU A 54 -5.77 1.02 31.22
C GLU A 54 -4.86 -0.04 30.59
N TRP A 55 -3.93 0.39 29.76
CA TRP A 55 -3.00 -0.47 29.07
C TRP A 55 -1.61 -0.36 29.66
N ARG A 56 -0.95 -1.49 29.91
CA ARG A 56 0.45 -1.56 30.29
C ARG A 56 1.27 -1.92 29.07
N GLU A 57 2.31 -1.14 28.80
CA GLU A 57 3.26 -1.41 27.75
C GLU A 57 4.30 -2.44 28.19
N LYS A 58 4.58 -3.39 27.32
CA LYS A 58 5.66 -4.37 27.44
C LYS A 58 6.48 -4.36 26.17
N LYS A 59 7.67 -4.96 26.19
CA LYS A 59 8.49 -5.15 25.00
C LYS A 59 7.64 -5.84 23.91
N GLY A 60 7.59 -5.25 22.75
CA GLY A 60 6.86 -5.75 21.59
C GLY A 60 7.72 -6.58 20.64
N PRO A 61 7.13 -7.13 19.58
CA PRO A 61 7.88 -7.79 18.51
C PRO A 61 8.64 -6.75 17.68
N ASN A 62 9.63 -7.20 16.92
CA ASN A 62 10.32 -6.32 15.96
C ASN A 62 9.52 -6.16 14.66
N CYS A 63 8.75 -7.16 14.28
CA CYS A 63 7.93 -7.17 13.06
C CYS A 63 6.53 -7.71 13.36
N ILE A 64 5.54 -7.26 12.57
CA ILE A 64 4.14 -7.67 12.65
C ILE A 64 3.67 -8.11 11.27
N PRO A 65 3.07 -9.30 11.12
CA PRO A 65 2.45 -9.70 9.86
C PRO A 65 1.23 -8.82 9.55
N VAL A 66 1.19 -8.24 8.34
CA VAL A 66 0.05 -7.40 7.92
C VAL A 66 -1.24 -8.21 7.86
N ALA A 67 -1.15 -9.49 7.55
CA ALA A 67 -2.29 -10.40 7.54
C ALA A 67 -3.00 -10.54 8.90
N GLU A 68 -2.28 -10.28 10.00
CA GLU A 68 -2.85 -10.30 11.35
C GLU A 68 -3.51 -8.99 11.76
N LEU A 69 -3.35 -7.91 10.97
CA LEU A 69 -3.96 -6.63 11.29
C LEU A 69 -5.48 -6.68 11.09
N GLY A 70 -6.22 -6.43 12.16
CA GLY A 70 -7.67 -6.31 12.15
C GLY A 70 -8.15 -4.85 12.18
N GLY A 71 -7.32 -3.94 12.67
CA GLY A 71 -7.65 -2.53 12.76
C GLY A 71 -6.55 -1.69 13.40
N ALA A 72 -6.80 -0.39 13.54
CA ALA A 72 -5.89 0.52 14.19
C ALA A 72 -6.61 1.71 14.82
N ILE A 73 -6.03 2.26 15.87
CA ILE A 73 -6.50 3.42 16.60
C ILE A 73 -5.36 4.44 16.65
N VAL A 74 -5.58 5.64 16.14
CA VAL A 74 -4.65 6.75 16.31
C VAL A 74 -4.83 7.30 17.73
N THR A 75 -3.81 7.13 18.57
CA THR A 75 -3.87 7.53 19.98
C THR A 75 -3.15 8.85 20.27
N ALA A 76 -2.12 9.17 19.47
CA ALA A 76 -1.41 10.45 19.53
C ALA A 76 -0.71 10.71 18.19
N ARG A 77 0.00 11.83 18.07
CA ARG A 77 0.74 12.19 16.85
C ARG A 77 1.96 11.30 16.61
N ASP A 78 2.53 10.80 17.68
CA ASP A 78 3.74 9.98 17.68
C ASP A 78 3.48 8.47 17.79
N ARG A 79 2.20 8.04 17.83
CA ARG A 79 1.86 6.62 18.05
C ARG A 79 0.51 6.20 17.53
N ILE A 80 0.42 4.93 17.16
CA ILE A 80 -0.81 4.25 16.78
C ILE A 80 -0.89 2.91 17.51
N ASP A 81 -2.10 2.52 17.91
CA ASP A 81 -2.36 1.20 18.46
C ASP A 81 -2.93 0.30 17.36
N LEU A 82 -2.19 -0.72 16.99
CA LEU A 82 -2.57 -1.74 16.02
C LEU A 82 -3.35 -2.83 16.76
N VAL A 83 -4.54 -3.14 16.27
CA VAL A 83 -5.38 -4.23 16.79
C VAL A 83 -5.18 -5.43 15.89
N LEU A 84 -4.66 -6.50 16.45
CA LEU A 84 -4.45 -7.76 15.74
C LEU A 84 -5.71 -8.62 15.77
N ARG A 85 -5.84 -9.52 14.82
CA ARG A 85 -6.86 -10.58 14.87
C ARG A 85 -6.70 -11.35 16.18
N GLY A 86 -7.81 -11.61 16.88
CA GLY A 86 -7.78 -12.18 18.24
C GLY A 86 -7.65 -11.15 19.37
N GLY A 87 -7.75 -9.82 19.05
CA GLY A 87 -7.90 -8.76 20.05
C GLY A 87 -6.62 -8.31 20.74
N LYS A 88 -5.47 -8.90 20.42
CA LYS A 88 -4.17 -8.42 20.91
C LYS A 88 -3.90 -7.03 20.36
N ARG A 89 -3.24 -6.18 21.15
CA ARG A 89 -2.87 -4.82 20.74
C ARG A 89 -1.36 -4.63 20.76
N VAL A 90 -0.88 -3.93 19.76
CA VAL A 90 0.53 -3.54 19.64
C VAL A 90 0.57 -2.06 19.28
N ARG A 91 1.30 -1.28 20.06
CA ARG A 91 1.56 0.13 19.78
C ARG A 91 2.76 0.25 18.87
N ALA A 92 2.61 0.95 17.79
CA ALA A 92 3.72 1.43 16.99
C ALA A 92 4.06 2.85 17.45
N GLU A 93 5.29 3.07 17.86
CA GLU A 93 5.84 4.37 18.22
C GLU A 93 6.69 4.87 17.06
N PHE A 94 6.54 6.15 16.73
CA PHE A 94 7.35 6.82 15.72
C PHE A 94 8.50 7.56 16.39
N ASP A 95 9.51 7.87 15.60
CA ASP A 95 10.68 8.61 16.07
C ASP A 95 10.31 10.05 16.44
N ASP A 96 9.42 10.65 15.63
CA ASP A 96 8.93 12.02 15.80
C ASP A 96 7.39 12.08 15.61
N ASP A 97 6.81 13.26 15.89
CA ASP A 97 5.42 13.56 15.57
C ASP A 97 5.15 13.31 14.07
N CYS A 98 4.10 12.57 13.80
CA CYS A 98 3.67 12.25 12.43
C CYS A 98 2.65 13.28 11.94
N PRO A 99 3.02 14.22 11.05
CA PRO A 99 2.14 15.29 10.61
C PRO A 99 0.84 14.78 9.99
N GLY A 100 -0.29 15.32 10.45
CA GLY A 100 -1.62 15.02 9.93
C GLY A 100 -2.19 13.66 10.32
N LEU A 101 -1.51 12.91 11.18
CA LEU A 101 -1.97 11.61 11.65
C LEU A 101 -3.24 11.73 12.50
N ASP A 102 -3.25 12.69 13.41
CA ASP A 102 -4.34 13.00 14.31
C ASP A 102 -5.53 13.68 13.60
N PHE A 103 -5.23 14.56 12.65
CA PHE A 103 -6.25 15.33 11.94
C PHE A 103 -7.11 14.45 11.02
N TYR A 104 -6.47 13.68 10.13
CA TYR A 104 -7.18 12.82 9.17
C TYR A 104 -7.56 11.46 9.75
N ARG A 105 -7.06 11.12 10.93
CA ARG A 105 -7.31 9.87 11.64
C ARG A 105 -7.22 8.62 10.76
N GLY A 106 -6.28 8.63 9.83
CA GLY A 106 -6.04 7.54 8.91
C GLY A 106 -4.62 7.55 8.38
N PHE A 107 -4.14 6.38 8.02
CA PHE A 107 -2.80 6.18 7.53
C PHE A 107 -2.77 4.98 6.57
N TYR A 108 -1.65 4.85 5.89
CA TYR A 108 -1.36 3.75 4.99
C TYR A 108 -0.13 3.00 5.49
N LEU A 109 -0.23 1.68 5.52
CA LEU A 109 0.89 0.78 5.70
C LEU A 109 1.20 0.13 4.36
N LYS A 110 2.47 0.18 3.95
CA LYS A 110 2.96 -0.54 2.79
C LYS A 110 3.86 -1.66 3.31
N PRO A 111 3.38 -2.91 3.33
CA PRO A 111 4.23 -4.02 3.75
C PRO A 111 5.37 -4.21 2.75
N ALA A 112 6.49 -4.73 3.21
CA ALA A 112 7.55 -5.22 2.34
C ALA A 112 7.10 -6.51 1.63
N ALA A 113 7.93 -7.04 0.75
CA ALA A 113 7.61 -8.25 -0.02
C ALA A 113 7.37 -9.48 0.87
N ASP A 114 7.90 -9.48 2.10
CA ASP A 114 7.71 -10.50 3.12
C ASP A 114 6.34 -10.45 3.81
N GLY A 115 5.49 -9.48 3.50
CA GLY A 115 4.19 -9.28 4.14
C GLY A 115 4.26 -8.76 5.57
N MET A 116 5.44 -8.35 6.04
CA MET A 116 5.68 -7.87 7.40
C MET A 116 5.80 -6.35 7.43
N VAL A 117 5.48 -5.76 8.58
CA VAL A 117 5.84 -4.38 8.94
C VAL A 117 6.78 -4.45 10.14
N CYS A 118 7.99 -3.92 9.97
CA CYS A 118 9.07 -4.01 10.95
C CYS A 118 9.48 -2.63 11.47
N ALA A 119 9.81 -2.57 12.76
CA ALA A 119 10.45 -1.42 13.36
C ALA A 119 11.81 -1.14 12.71
N LYS A 120 12.19 0.13 12.62
CA LYS A 120 13.44 0.64 12.03
C LYS A 120 13.63 0.31 10.54
N ARG A 121 12.66 -0.32 9.90
CA ARG A 121 12.66 -0.66 8.47
C ARG A 121 11.54 0.03 7.71
N ASP A 122 10.35 -0.01 8.28
CA ASP A 122 9.15 0.39 7.57
C ASP A 122 8.59 1.73 8.06
N VAL A 123 7.81 2.36 7.21
CA VAL A 123 7.22 3.67 7.46
C VAL A 123 5.70 3.60 7.38
N VAL A 124 5.05 4.32 8.26
CA VAL A 124 3.63 4.65 8.17
C VAL A 124 3.50 5.93 7.35
N ARG A 125 2.53 5.99 6.46
CA ARG A 125 2.20 7.21 5.72
C ARG A 125 0.89 7.78 6.22
N SER A 126 0.91 9.02 6.69
CA SER A 126 -0.32 9.74 7.00
C SER A 126 -1.10 10.05 5.72
N ARG A 127 -2.37 10.42 5.86
CA ARG A 127 -3.18 10.86 4.71
C ARG A 127 -2.70 12.16 4.09
N SER A 128 -1.99 12.99 4.84
CA SER A 128 -1.32 14.19 4.33
C SER A 128 -0.06 13.89 3.52
N GLY A 129 0.36 12.63 3.44
CA GLY A 129 1.54 12.19 2.69
C GLY A 129 2.83 12.12 3.52
N ALA A 130 2.81 12.52 4.79
CA ALA A 130 3.97 12.43 5.66
C ALA A 130 4.41 10.97 5.85
N LYS A 131 5.73 10.77 5.89
CA LYS A 131 6.37 9.48 6.12
C LYS A 131 6.85 9.44 7.56
N CYS A 132 6.35 8.51 8.35
CA CYS A 132 6.62 8.38 9.77
C CYS A 132 7.29 7.03 10.01
N PRO A 133 8.62 7.01 10.24
CA PRO A 133 9.35 5.77 10.51
C PRO A 133 8.84 5.12 11.80
N VAL A 134 8.67 3.80 11.76
CA VAL A 134 8.33 3.04 12.96
C VAL A 134 9.60 2.79 13.74
N GLU A 135 9.75 3.44 14.89
CA GLU A 135 10.92 3.27 15.76
C GLU A 135 10.86 1.93 16.50
N ARG A 136 9.72 1.63 17.10
CA ARG A 136 9.55 0.39 17.86
C ARG A 136 8.09 -0.02 17.99
N PHE A 137 7.91 -1.30 18.33
CA PHE A 137 6.62 -1.84 18.73
C PHE A 137 6.59 -2.13 20.23
N ARG A 138 5.45 -1.81 20.88
CA ARG A 138 5.13 -2.13 22.27
C ARG A 138 3.89 -3.02 22.32
N LYS A 139 3.98 -4.13 23.03
CA LYS A 139 2.81 -4.95 23.30
C LYS A 139 1.97 -4.29 24.38
N LEU A 140 0.69 -4.06 24.10
CA LEU A 140 -0.27 -3.56 25.07
C LEU A 140 -0.97 -4.72 25.78
N VAL A 141 -0.91 -4.73 27.09
CA VAL A 141 -1.64 -5.69 27.92
C VAL A 141 -2.60 -4.93 28.84
N PRO A 142 -3.85 -5.39 29.01
CA PRO A 142 -4.78 -4.72 29.90
C PRO A 142 -4.25 -4.80 31.33
N LYS A 143 -4.33 -3.68 32.05
CA LYS A 143 -4.05 -3.61 33.46
C LYS A 143 -5.29 -4.14 34.20
N LEU A 144 -5.20 -5.36 34.70
CA LEU A 144 -6.25 -5.87 35.57
C LEU A 144 -6.28 -5.03 36.85
N ARG A 145 -7.38 -4.31 37.07
CA ARG A 145 -7.62 -3.70 38.38
C ARG A 145 -7.85 -4.83 39.35
N GLN A 146 -6.98 -5.00 40.34
CA GLN A 146 -7.29 -5.81 41.49
C GLN A 146 -8.47 -5.16 42.23
N PRO A 147 -9.42 -5.94 42.68
CA PRO A 147 -10.57 -5.47 43.45
C PRO A 147 -10.15 -4.77 44.74
#